data_d1b80c2f5ba4d0027f03ab4f5ba6ee7c
#
_entry.id   d1b80c2f5ba4d0027f03ab4f5ba6ee7c
#
_cell.length_a   1.000
_cell.length_b   1.000
_cell.length_c   1.000
_cell.angle_alpha   90.00
_cell.angle_beta   90.00
_cell.angle_gamma   90.00
#
_symmetry.space_group_name_H-M   'P 1'
#
loop_
_entity.id
_entity.type
_entity.pdbx_description
1 polymer ?
#
loop_
_entity_poly.entity_id
_entity_poly.type
_entity_poly.pdbx_seq_one_letter_code
_entity_poly.pdbx_strand_id
1 'polypeptide(L)'
;RETVAALEQEGIVYAYDKNVGIYEIPDSAAAHGGERNLKIGIISVNEVEWGAQAEKLIQNNIEVLREQNVDLILACCHWGIEKDNYPENYQQQLGRKCIDWGVDLVIGHHPHVLQGIEEYKGRYIIYSLANFCFGANRNPEDKDTMIFQQTFTFENGEKVEDQNARIIPCMVSSVKTRNDFR
;
A
#
# COMPACT_ATOMS: atom_id res chain seq x y z
N ARG A 1 -13.35 14.19 -8.92
CA ARG A 1 -14.12 13.69 -10.09
C ARG A 1 -13.25 13.69 -11.36
N GLU A 2 -12.49 14.75 -11.64
CA GLU A 2 -11.62 14.85 -12.82
C GLU A 2 -10.49 13.78 -12.79
N THR A 3 -9.85 13.56 -11.64
CA THR A 3 -8.79 12.55 -11.48
C THR A 3 -9.31 11.14 -11.75
N VAL A 4 -10.47 10.79 -11.21
CA VAL A 4 -11.08 9.46 -11.43
C VAL A 4 -11.38 9.25 -12.92
N ALA A 5 -12.01 10.23 -13.57
CA ALA A 5 -12.31 10.15 -15.01
C ALA A 5 -11.05 9.97 -15.87
N ALA A 6 -9.94 10.64 -15.49
CA ALA A 6 -8.67 10.50 -16.21
C ALA A 6 -8.07 9.10 -16.01
N LEU A 7 -8.12 8.55 -14.80
CA LEU A 7 -7.64 7.19 -14.52
C LEU A 7 -8.45 6.14 -15.27
N GLU A 8 -9.79 6.29 -15.29
CA GLU A 8 -10.69 5.40 -16.04
C GLU A 8 -10.42 5.44 -17.55
N GLN A 9 -10.20 6.64 -18.09
CA GLN A 9 -9.89 6.83 -19.52
C GLN A 9 -8.59 6.10 -19.91
N GLU A 10 -7.59 6.09 -19.03
CA GLU A 10 -6.29 5.44 -19.26
C GLU A 10 -6.27 3.96 -18.82
N GLY A 11 -7.40 3.42 -18.34
CA GLY A 11 -7.49 2.04 -17.85
C GLY A 11 -6.64 1.76 -16.60
N ILE A 12 -6.37 2.80 -15.80
CA ILE A 12 -5.57 2.67 -14.57
C ILE A 12 -6.49 2.26 -13.43
N VAL A 13 -6.15 1.16 -12.77
CA VAL A 13 -6.85 0.70 -11.55
C VAL A 13 -6.54 1.65 -10.41
N TYR A 14 -7.56 2.06 -9.69
CA TYR A 14 -7.44 2.95 -8.54
C TYR A 14 -8.32 2.48 -7.39
N ALA A 15 -7.98 2.89 -6.17
CA ALA A 15 -8.78 2.70 -4.97
C ALA A 15 -8.81 3.99 -4.15
N TYR A 16 -9.94 4.31 -3.56
CA TYR A 16 -10.06 5.40 -2.59
C TYR A 16 -11.29 5.21 -1.70
N ASP A 17 -11.15 5.39 -0.42
CA ASP A 17 -12.20 5.32 0.59
C ASP A 17 -13.12 4.09 0.46
N LYS A 18 -14.33 4.25 -0.06
CA LYS A 18 -15.33 3.18 -0.23
C LYS A 18 -15.15 2.38 -1.53
N ASN A 19 -14.23 2.79 -2.38
CA ASN A 19 -13.99 2.13 -3.66
C ASN A 19 -12.72 1.32 -3.59
N VAL A 20 -12.85 0.02 -3.79
CA VAL A 20 -11.71 -0.91 -3.90
C VAL A 20 -11.20 -0.94 -5.33
N GLY A 21 -9.90 -1.13 -5.51
CA GLY A 21 -9.29 -1.44 -6.79
C GLY A 21 -9.11 -2.95 -6.93
N ILE A 22 -9.30 -3.48 -8.12
CA ILE A 22 -8.97 -4.88 -8.43
C ILE A 22 -8.10 -4.89 -9.68
N TYR A 23 -6.88 -5.38 -9.54
CA TYR A 23 -5.96 -5.56 -10.65
C TYR A 23 -5.85 -7.05 -10.97
N GLU A 24 -6.08 -7.40 -12.24
CA GLU A 24 -6.00 -8.78 -12.71
C GLU A 24 -4.68 -9.01 -13.48
N ILE A 25 -3.95 -10.03 -13.06
CA ILE A 25 -2.78 -10.54 -13.78
C ILE A 25 -3.25 -11.72 -14.63
N PRO A 26 -3.20 -11.62 -15.97
CA PRO A 26 -3.59 -12.72 -16.84
C PRO A 26 -2.74 -13.96 -16.61
N ASP A 27 -3.34 -15.14 -16.68
CA ASP A 27 -2.64 -16.42 -16.54
C ASP A 27 -1.45 -16.56 -17.51
N SER A 28 -1.60 -16.09 -18.75
CA SER A 28 -0.53 -16.07 -19.75
C SER A 28 0.69 -15.22 -19.37
N ALA A 29 0.52 -14.27 -18.41
CA ALA A 29 1.60 -13.39 -17.92
C ALA A 29 2.19 -13.88 -16.59
N ALA A 30 1.51 -14.79 -15.90
CA ALA A 30 1.90 -15.28 -14.59
C ALA A 30 2.43 -16.72 -14.70
N ALA A 31 3.72 -16.90 -14.48
CA ALA A 31 4.36 -18.23 -14.45
C ALA A 31 3.97 -19.02 -13.17
N HIS A 32 2.69 -18.96 -12.77
CA HIS A 32 2.20 -19.57 -11.53
C HIS A 32 1.46 -20.90 -11.72
N GLY A 33 1.28 -21.34 -12.99
CA GLY A 33 0.66 -22.65 -13.30
C GLY A 33 -0.83 -22.76 -12.91
N GLY A 34 -1.50 -21.64 -12.68
CA GLY A 34 -2.92 -21.62 -12.35
C GLY A 34 -3.82 -21.61 -13.59
N GLU A 35 -5.04 -22.06 -13.45
CA GLU A 35 -6.06 -22.08 -14.54
C GLU A 35 -6.86 -20.76 -14.65
N ARG A 36 -6.57 -19.76 -13.81
CA ARG A 36 -7.29 -18.49 -13.76
C ARG A 36 -6.37 -17.29 -13.54
N ASN A 37 -6.84 -16.11 -13.91
CA ASN A 37 -6.16 -14.87 -13.58
C ASN A 37 -5.98 -14.71 -12.06
N LEU A 38 -4.84 -14.18 -11.64
CA LEU A 38 -4.63 -13.72 -10.28
C LEU A 38 -5.26 -12.35 -10.09
N LYS A 39 -5.92 -12.12 -8.96
CA LYS A 39 -6.57 -10.87 -8.62
C LYS A 39 -5.90 -10.23 -7.40
N ILE A 40 -5.45 -9.00 -7.56
CA ILE A 40 -4.90 -8.19 -6.48
C ILE A 40 -5.95 -7.16 -6.09
N GLY A 41 -6.45 -7.24 -4.86
CA GLY A 41 -7.34 -6.27 -4.26
C GLY A 41 -6.57 -5.14 -3.60
N ILE A 42 -6.99 -3.90 -3.83
CA ILE A 42 -6.35 -2.70 -3.30
C ILE A 42 -7.38 -1.91 -2.50
N ILE A 43 -7.01 -1.56 -1.27
CA ILE A 43 -7.74 -0.66 -0.38
C ILE A 43 -6.91 0.61 -0.23
N SER A 44 -7.52 1.78 -0.28
CA SER A 44 -6.88 3.05 0.04
C SER A 44 -7.79 3.88 0.93
N VAL A 45 -7.33 4.21 2.13
CA VAL A 45 -8.13 4.90 3.15
C VAL A 45 -7.36 6.08 3.72
N ASN A 46 -8.02 7.24 3.75
CA ASN A 46 -7.53 8.44 4.42
C ASN A 46 -8.03 8.48 5.88
N GLU A 47 -7.25 7.90 6.79
CA GLU A 47 -7.60 7.86 8.22
C GLU A 47 -7.63 9.26 8.84
N VAL A 48 -6.78 10.18 8.39
CA VAL A 48 -6.77 11.58 8.86
C VAL A 48 -8.12 12.27 8.61
N GLU A 49 -8.82 11.90 7.53
CA GLU A 49 -10.16 12.41 7.22
C GLU A 49 -11.26 11.63 7.93
N TRP A 50 -11.17 10.30 7.94
CA TRP A 50 -12.21 9.42 8.46
C TRP A 50 -12.12 9.17 9.97
N GLY A 51 -10.95 9.36 10.59
CA GLY A 51 -10.71 9.12 12.00
C GLY A 51 -11.14 7.71 12.42
N ALA A 52 -11.86 7.61 13.53
CA ALA A 52 -12.33 6.32 14.05
C ALA A 52 -13.21 5.51 13.07
N GLN A 53 -13.74 6.12 12.02
CA GLN A 53 -14.54 5.42 11.01
C GLN A 53 -13.68 4.68 9.99
N ALA A 54 -12.39 5.01 9.88
CA ALA A 54 -11.45 4.36 8.97
C ALA A 54 -11.39 2.84 9.19
N GLU A 55 -11.39 2.41 10.44
CA GLU A 55 -11.40 0.98 10.81
C GLU A 55 -12.58 0.24 10.16
N LYS A 56 -13.80 0.78 10.31
CA LYS A 56 -15.00 0.17 9.73
C LYS A 56 -15.00 0.20 8.21
N LEU A 57 -14.45 1.27 7.64
CA LEU A 57 -14.31 1.41 6.19
C LEU A 57 -13.37 0.34 5.61
N ILE A 58 -12.23 0.11 6.25
CA ILE A 58 -11.28 -0.94 5.85
C ILE A 58 -11.95 -2.32 5.93
N GLN A 59 -12.66 -2.63 7.03
CA GLN A 59 -13.37 -3.91 7.17
C GLN A 59 -14.37 -4.13 6.03
N ASN A 60 -15.21 -3.13 5.74
CA ASN A 60 -16.18 -3.24 4.65
C ASN A 60 -15.51 -3.46 3.30
N ASN A 61 -14.40 -2.78 3.04
CA ASN A 61 -13.65 -2.94 1.79
C ASN A 61 -13.03 -4.35 1.68
N ILE A 62 -12.54 -4.91 2.78
CA ILE A 62 -12.04 -6.30 2.82
C ILE A 62 -13.16 -7.28 2.49
N GLU A 63 -14.37 -7.09 3.05
CA GLU A 63 -15.52 -7.93 2.75
C GLU A 63 -15.87 -7.89 1.24
N VAL A 64 -15.91 -6.68 0.66
CA VAL A 64 -16.13 -6.50 -0.79
C VAL A 64 -15.07 -7.25 -1.62
N LEU A 65 -13.79 -7.14 -1.25
CA LEU A 65 -12.71 -7.82 -1.97
C LEU A 65 -12.81 -9.35 -1.85
N ARG A 66 -13.18 -9.86 -0.69
CA ARG A 66 -13.41 -11.30 -0.47
C ARG A 66 -14.55 -11.85 -1.35
N GLU A 67 -15.64 -11.10 -1.48
CA GLU A 67 -16.75 -11.47 -2.36
C GLU A 67 -16.32 -11.54 -3.84
N GLN A 68 -15.28 -10.77 -4.22
CA GLN A 68 -14.69 -10.80 -5.56
C GLN A 68 -13.61 -11.88 -5.74
N ASN A 69 -13.37 -12.71 -4.72
CA ASN A 69 -12.38 -13.78 -4.71
C ASN A 69 -10.97 -13.28 -5.14
N VAL A 70 -10.49 -12.21 -4.50
CA VAL A 70 -9.13 -11.74 -4.72
C VAL A 70 -8.12 -12.66 -4.03
N ASP A 71 -6.93 -12.78 -4.61
CA ASP A 71 -5.86 -13.65 -4.13
C ASP A 71 -4.90 -12.95 -3.18
N LEU A 72 -4.82 -11.63 -3.28
CA LEU A 72 -3.94 -10.77 -2.49
C LEU A 72 -4.65 -9.48 -2.15
N ILE A 73 -4.52 -9.00 -0.91
CA ILE A 73 -5.08 -7.73 -0.47
C ILE A 73 -3.96 -6.79 0.00
N LEU A 74 -3.85 -5.63 -0.65
CA LEU A 74 -2.95 -4.54 -0.27
C LEU A 74 -3.77 -3.41 0.35
N ALA A 75 -3.35 -2.88 1.50
CA ALA A 75 -3.99 -1.73 2.13
C ALA A 75 -3.03 -0.53 2.18
N CYS A 76 -3.41 0.55 1.52
CA CYS A 76 -2.73 1.84 1.57
C CYS A 76 -3.45 2.72 2.59
N CYS A 77 -2.75 3.14 3.64
CA CYS A 77 -3.30 3.94 4.74
C CYS A 77 -2.61 5.31 4.80
N HIS A 78 -3.39 6.37 4.70
CA HIS A 78 -2.93 7.74 4.91
C HIS A 78 -3.27 8.13 6.35
N TRP A 79 -2.29 8.06 7.25
CA TRP A 79 -2.48 8.09 8.71
C TRP A 79 -1.29 8.68 9.46
N GLY A 80 -1.40 8.84 10.77
CA GLY A 80 -0.33 9.25 11.64
C GLY A 80 -0.21 10.76 11.80
N ILE A 81 0.94 11.19 12.31
CA ILE A 81 1.26 12.60 12.58
C ILE A 81 2.42 13.03 11.69
N GLU A 82 2.28 14.19 11.06
CA GLU A 82 3.36 14.75 10.23
C GLU A 82 4.64 14.95 11.03
N LYS A 83 5.78 14.56 10.45
CA LYS A 83 7.13 14.69 10.98
C LYS A 83 7.41 13.87 12.26
N ASP A 84 6.53 12.94 12.61
CA ASP A 84 6.83 11.99 13.68
C ASP A 84 7.41 10.70 13.07
N ASN A 85 8.65 10.36 13.47
CA ASN A 85 9.34 9.15 13.02
C ASN A 85 8.85 7.88 13.73
N TYR A 86 8.01 7.98 14.74
CA TYR A 86 7.46 6.86 15.46
C TYR A 86 5.97 6.71 15.18
N PRO A 87 5.50 5.51 14.78
CA PRO A 87 4.09 5.29 14.55
C PRO A 87 3.31 5.39 15.87
N GLU A 88 2.20 6.11 15.83
CA GLU A 88 1.28 6.22 16.94
C GLU A 88 0.68 4.85 17.32
N ASN A 89 0.27 4.69 18.57
CA ASN A 89 -0.32 3.44 19.06
C ASN A 89 -1.53 3.01 18.22
N TYR A 90 -2.34 3.94 17.75
CA TYR A 90 -3.51 3.62 16.93
C TYR A 90 -3.11 3.11 15.54
N GLN A 91 -2.04 3.65 14.93
CA GLN A 91 -1.50 3.14 13.66
C GLN A 91 -1.06 1.68 13.82
N GLN A 92 -0.33 1.38 14.92
CA GLN A 92 0.14 0.02 15.21
C GLN A 92 -1.04 -0.94 15.39
N GLN A 93 -2.05 -0.54 16.16
CA GLN A 93 -3.25 -1.35 16.37
C GLN A 93 -4.03 -1.57 15.08
N LEU A 94 -4.26 -0.52 14.29
CA LEU A 94 -5.00 -0.61 13.03
C LEU A 94 -4.23 -1.44 11.99
N GLY A 95 -2.92 -1.25 11.87
CA GLY A 95 -2.08 -2.04 10.97
C GLY A 95 -2.14 -3.54 11.28
N ARG A 96 -2.00 -3.91 12.56
CA ARG A 96 -2.14 -5.32 13.01
C ARG A 96 -3.54 -5.88 12.77
N LYS A 97 -4.58 -5.09 13.02
CA LYS A 97 -5.97 -5.47 12.70
C LYS A 97 -6.17 -5.72 11.21
N CYS A 98 -5.60 -4.89 10.34
CA CYS A 98 -5.63 -5.12 8.89
C CYS A 98 -5.09 -6.51 8.55
N ILE A 99 -3.93 -6.88 9.10
CA ILE A 99 -3.35 -8.21 8.92
C ILE A 99 -4.28 -9.30 9.49
N ASP A 100 -4.83 -9.11 10.68
CA ASP A 100 -5.77 -10.05 11.30
C ASP A 100 -7.03 -10.26 10.47
N TRP A 101 -7.46 -9.24 9.74
CA TRP A 101 -8.58 -9.32 8.78
C TRP A 101 -8.18 -9.85 7.41
N GLY A 102 -6.93 -10.25 7.20
CA GLY A 102 -6.47 -10.91 5.99
C GLY A 102 -5.85 -10.01 4.94
N VAL A 103 -5.45 -8.79 5.29
CA VAL A 103 -4.58 -7.96 4.44
C VAL A 103 -3.19 -8.60 4.38
N ASP A 104 -2.58 -8.64 3.21
CA ASP A 104 -1.27 -9.25 2.98
C ASP A 104 -0.11 -8.27 3.15
N LEU A 105 -0.36 -6.98 2.89
CA LEU A 105 0.63 -5.91 3.06
C LEU A 105 -0.08 -4.61 3.39
N VAL A 106 0.39 -3.93 4.44
CA VAL A 106 -0.06 -2.59 4.82
C VAL A 106 1.01 -1.57 4.48
N ILE A 107 0.63 -0.51 3.75
CA ILE A 107 1.52 0.54 3.27
C ILE A 107 1.01 1.88 3.78
N GLY A 108 1.79 2.50 4.67
CA GLY A 108 1.46 3.76 5.30
C GLY A 108 2.08 4.97 4.60
N HIS A 109 1.33 6.08 4.66
CA HIS A 109 1.70 7.40 4.14
C HIS A 109 1.19 8.48 5.09
N HIS A 110 1.50 9.73 4.85
CA HIS A 110 1.13 10.96 5.54
C HIS A 110 2.22 11.54 6.45
N PRO A 111 2.96 10.80 7.28
CA PRO A 111 3.92 11.44 8.19
C PRO A 111 5.01 12.28 7.48
N HIS A 112 5.21 12.09 6.17
CA HIS A 112 6.24 12.77 5.37
C HIS A 112 7.68 12.51 5.83
N VAL A 113 7.86 11.58 6.75
CA VAL A 113 9.13 11.03 7.23
C VAL A 113 9.04 9.51 7.27
N LEU A 114 10.18 8.82 7.25
CA LEU A 114 10.20 7.37 7.43
C LEU A 114 9.72 7.00 8.83
N GLN A 115 8.83 6.02 8.90
CA GLN A 115 8.50 5.31 10.13
C GLN A 115 8.91 3.84 10.02
N GLY A 116 8.83 3.12 11.14
CA GLY A 116 9.24 1.73 11.21
C GLY A 116 8.50 0.79 10.27
N ILE A 117 9.10 -0.38 10.06
CA ILE A 117 8.48 -1.52 9.41
C ILE A 117 8.30 -2.60 10.48
N GLU A 118 7.12 -3.15 10.59
CA GLU A 118 6.81 -4.25 11.48
C GLU A 118 6.54 -5.52 10.67
N GLU A 119 7.10 -6.64 11.11
CA GLU A 119 6.67 -7.96 10.71
C GLU A 119 5.68 -8.49 11.74
N TYR A 120 4.44 -8.72 11.33
CA TYR A 120 3.37 -9.23 12.17
C TYR A 120 2.69 -10.41 11.50
N LYS A 121 2.71 -11.56 12.17
CA LYS A 121 2.16 -12.83 11.65
C LYS A 121 2.65 -13.18 10.24
N GLY A 122 3.95 -12.98 9.98
CA GLY A 122 4.55 -13.27 8.68
C GLY A 122 4.18 -12.30 7.56
N ARG A 123 3.69 -11.10 7.89
CA ARG A 123 3.31 -10.05 6.93
C ARG A 123 3.86 -8.70 7.35
N TYR A 124 4.07 -7.81 6.41
CA TYR A 124 4.68 -6.52 6.68
C TYR A 124 3.66 -5.41 6.83
N ILE A 125 3.94 -4.53 7.79
CA ILE A 125 3.28 -3.25 8.01
C ILE A 125 4.34 -2.16 7.88
N ILE A 126 4.29 -1.38 6.82
CA ILE A 126 5.15 -0.22 6.62
C ILE A 126 4.37 0.99 7.11
N TYR A 127 4.80 1.60 8.21
CA TYR A 127 4.05 2.69 8.82
C TYR A 127 4.15 4.01 8.05
N SER A 128 5.29 4.30 7.42
CA SER A 128 5.42 5.39 6.46
C SER A 128 6.62 5.19 5.53
N LEU A 129 6.38 5.37 4.23
CA LEU A 129 7.42 5.39 3.20
C LEU A 129 8.09 6.77 3.03
N ALA A 130 7.65 7.79 3.76
CA ALA A 130 8.02 9.19 3.58
C ALA A 130 7.63 9.76 2.19
N ASN A 131 8.38 10.77 1.73
CA ASN A 131 8.17 11.44 0.45
C ASN A 131 9.06 10.82 -0.62
N PHE A 132 8.49 10.25 -1.67
CA PHE A 132 9.26 9.76 -2.82
C PHE A 132 9.24 10.77 -3.98
N CYS A 133 8.05 11.24 -4.33
CA CYS A 133 7.85 12.25 -5.37
C CYS A 133 6.88 13.29 -4.84
N PHE A 134 7.41 14.37 -4.27
CA PHE A 134 6.63 15.38 -3.57
C PHE A 134 6.88 16.77 -4.15
N GLY A 135 5.97 17.21 -5.03
CA GLY A 135 6.09 18.49 -5.72
C GLY A 135 5.73 19.73 -4.88
N ALA A 136 5.04 19.56 -3.75
CA ALA A 136 4.57 20.67 -2.93
C ALA A 136 5.66 21.31 -2.07
N ASN A 137 6.72 20.57 -1.73
CA ASN A 137 7.87 21.08 -0.96
C ASN A 137 9.17 20.95 -1.76
N ARG A 138 9.79 22.08 -2.08
CA ARG A 138 11.02 22.12 -2.88
C ARG A 138 12.26 21.63 -2.14
N ASN A 139 12.24 21.68 -0.83
CA ASN A 139 13.38 21.29 0.01
C ASN A 139 12.86 20.81 1.36
N PRO A 140 12.30 19.58 1.44
CA PRO A 140 11.89 19.01 2.72
C PRO A 140 13.09 18.93 3.67
N GLU A 141 12.85 19.12 4.95
CA GLU A 141 13.85 19.03 6.01
C GLU A 141 14.40 17.61 6.10
N ASP A 142 13.52 16.64 6.15
CA ASP A 142 13.83 15.22 6.03
C ASP A 142 13.69 14.79 4.55
N LYS A 143 14.75 14.21 4.01
CA LYS A 143 14.81 13.75 2.62
C LYS A 143 14.87 12.25 2.49
N ASP A 144 14.97 11.53 3.59
CA ASP A 144 15.05 10.10 3.57
C ASP A 144 13.73 9.49 3.15
N THR A 145 13.83 8.54 2.25
CA THR A 145 12.69 7.78 1.74
C THR A 145 13.14 6.38 1.32
N MET A 146 12.21 5.54 0.97
CA MET A 146 12.53 4.19 0.53
C MET A 146 11.54 3.67 -0.53
N ILE A 147 12.02 2.72 -1.32
CA ILE A 147 11.16 1.79 -2.05
C ILE A 147 11.11 0.50 -1.23
N PHE A 148 9.92 0.07 -0.86
CA PHE A 148 9.70 -1.25 -0.30
C PHE A 148 9.25 -2.19 -1.43
N GLN A 149 9.98 -3.27 -1.61
CA GLN A 149 9.69 -4.28 -2.63
C GLN A 149 9.44 -5.61 -1.94
N GLN A 150 8.30 -6.22 -2.22
CA GLN A 150 7.96 -7.55 -1.75
C GLN A 150 7.55 -8.43 -2.92
N THR A 151 8.03 -9.67 -2.92
CA THR A 151 7.61 -10.71 -3.85
C THR A 151 6.55 -11.57 -3.19
N PHE A 152 5.45 -11.81 -3.88
CA PHE A 152 4.45 -12.79 -3.52
C PHE A 152 4.50 -13.93 -4.53
N THR A 153 4.68 -15.14 -4.05
CA THR A 153 4.79 -16.34 -4.87
C THR A 153 3.49 -17.12 -4.84
N PHE A 154 3.06 -17.59 -5.99
CA PHE A 154 1.89 -18.46 -6.13
C PHE A 154 2.31 -19.76 -6.81
N GLU A 155 1.89 -20.90 -6.25
CA GLU A 155 2.08 -22.22 -6.82
C GLU A 155 0.72 -22.88 -7.00
N ASN A 156 0.39 -23.33 -8.21
CA ASN A 156 -0.91 -23.93 -8.56
C ASN A 156 -2.11 -23.05 -8.17
N GLY A 157 -1.97 -21.72 -8.25
CA GLY A 157 -3.02 -20.76 -7.87
C GLY A 157 -3.16 -20.49 -6.37
N GLU A 158 -2.35 -21.12 -5.52
CA GLU A 158 -2.31 -20.88 -4.08
C GLU A 158 -1.10 -20.00 -3.71
N LYS A 159 -1.31 -19.02 -2.82
CA LYS A 159 -0.23 -18.19 -2.33
C LYS A 159 0.70 -19.01 -1.42
N VAL A 160 1.98 -19.02 -1.76
CA VAL A 160 3.03 -19.60 -0.91
C VAL A 160 3.46 -18.55 0.12
N GLU A 161 3.63 -18.96 1.37
CA GLU A 161 4.17 -18.08 2.42
C GLU A 161 5.64 -17.80 2.12
N ASP A 162 5.88 -16.64 1.52
CA ASP A 162 7.21 -16.16 1.10
C ASP A 162 7.40 -14.74 1.64
N GLN A 163 8.44 -14.57 2.46
CA GLN A 163 8.80 -13.29 3.08
C GLN A 163 9.93 -12.58 2.34
N ASN A 164 10.00 -12.72 1.03
CA ASN A 164 11.05 -12.10 0.25
C ASN A 164 10.79 -10.58 0.09
N ALA A 165 11.22 -9.81 1.08
CA ALA A 165 11.11 -8.35 1.09
C ALA A 165 12.48 -7.69 0.98
N ARG A 166 12.53 -6.54 0.29
CA ARG A 166 13.73 -5.74 0.09
C ARG A 166 13.42 -4.26 0.31
N ILE A 167 14.29 -3.59 1.05
CA ILE A 167 14.29 -2.15 1.21
C ILE A 167 15.37 -1.56 0.29
N ILE A 168 14.99 -0.58 -0.51
CA ILE A 168 15.90 0.21 -1.33
C ILE A 168 15.90 1.62 -0.76
N PRO A 169 16.98 2.02 -0.05
CA PRO A 169 17.09 3.38 0.48
C PRO A 169 17.14 4.40 -0.66
N CYS A 170 16.38 5.46 -0.52
CA CYS A 170 16.28 6.55 -1.49
C CYS A 170 16.35 7.89 -0.78
N MET A 171 16.57 8.95 -1.54
CA MET A 171 16.56 10.32 -1.05
C MET A 171 15.79 11.23 -2.01
N VAL A 172 14.91 12.06 -1.46
CA VAL A 172 14.23 13.10 -2.25
C VAL A 172 15.25 14.13 -2.71
N SER A 173 15.39 14.31 -4.02
CA SER A 173 16.31 15.32 -4.56
C SER A 173 15.73 16.72 -4.37
N SER A 174 16.54 17.63 -3.85
CA SER A 174 16.22 19.06 -3.76
C SER A 174 16.55 19.84 -5.06
N VAL A 175 17.14 19.17 -6.04
CA VAL A 175 17.51 19.79 -7.32
C VAL A 175 16.30 19.83 -8.23
N LYS A 176 16.03 21.03 -8.76
CA LYS A 176 14.97 21.22 -9.75
C LYS A 176 15.09 20.17 -10.85
N THR A 177 14.02 19.40 -11.06
CA THR A 177 13.74 18.62 -12.26
C THR A 177 14.63 17.40 -12.57
N ARG A 178 15.27 16.77 -11.60
CA ARG A 178 15.88 15.46 -11.84
C ARG A 178 15.41 14.46 -10.79
N ASN A 179 14.56 13.57 -11.22
CA ASN A 179 14.50 12.24 -10.63
C ASN A 179 15.77 11.52 -11.12
N ASP A 180 16.88 11.68 -10.40
CA ASP A 180 18.08 10.88 -10.66
C ASP A 180 17.83 9.47 -10.13
N PHE A 181 17.10 8.69 -10.89
CA PHE A 181 17.14 7.24 -10.79
C PHE A 181 18.45 6.76 -11.42
N ARG A 182 19.51 6.75 -10.65
CA ARG A 182 20.77 6.09 -11.03
C ARG A 182 21.05 4.94 -10.10
#